data_8943215db2f768c08b3c894a69190ba1
#
_entry.id   8943215db2f768c08b3c894a69190ba1
#
_cell.length_a   1.000
_cell.length_b   1.000
_cell.length_c   1.000
_cell.angle_alpha   90.00
_cell.angle_beta   90.00
_cell.angle_gamma   90.00
#
_symmetry.space_group_name_H-M   'P 1'
#
loop_
_entity.id
_entity.type
_entity.pdbx_description
1 polymer ?
#
loop_
_entity_poly.entity_id
_entity_poly.type
_entity_poly.pdbx_seq_one_letter_code
_entity_poly.pdbx_strand_id
1 'polypeptide(L)'
;MMTKIAKRVMFQGTSSHVGKSILCTAFCRILTQDGYNTAPFKAQNMALNSYVTRSGGEIGRSTVAQAEAAGADPIVQMNPVLLKPTGNSCSQVILLGQSVGNYSASDYQNKYSQQAWASVKEALAYMETHYDALVIEGAGSPAEVNLKKNDIVNMRIAKECHAPVFLIADIDRGGALASIVGTLMLLDEDERALVKGLIINKFRGDITLLEPALTFLKERTGVPVLGVIPYLDKLGIDDEDSVSLQDMPSDHVMRDIHIAVMQTPKISNFTDFDALNHEPDVNVRFVQQGDMIGHPDLIMLPGSKNTTEDLLYLKRQGYAKEICELAAEGVPVIGICGGYQMLGEKVCDPLHVESENDEVEGLGLLPYETSMHGKKNTYQVLFDCEELPFLDMKFSAKGMRGYEIHMGETTLTKEAQALFHITQRSESPVDLMDGFINEKHNVFGTYCHGIFDNDEIRRAVINALRRKKGLEDLPIQFRYRKYKESEFDRLANTVRKNFDMDAFYKILENE
;
A
#
# COMPACT_ATOMS: atom_id res chain seq x y z
N MET A 1 -22.92 -16.60 -28.88
CA MET A 1 -21.48 -16.43 -28.71
C MET A 1 -21.15 -17.03 -27.35
N MET A 2 -20.28 -18.03 -27.25
CA MET A 2 -19.76 -18.44 -25.96
C MET A 2 -19.03 -17.25 -25.37
N THR A 3 -19.40 -16.79 -24.19
CA THR A 3 -18.66 -15.76 -23.45
C THR A 3 -17.27 -16.32 -23.19
N LYS A 4 -16.24 -15.66 -23.73
CA LYS A 4 -14.83 -16.02 -23.48
C LYS A 4 -14.59 -15.79 -21.98
N ILE A 5 -14.35 -16.85 -21.25
CA ILE A 5 -13.99 -16.77 -19.82
C ILE A 5 -12.50 -16.44 -19.74
N ALA A 6 -12.11 -15.56 -18.83
CA ALA A 6 -10.72 -15.17 -18.63
C ALA A 6 -9.84 -16.40 -18.31
N LYS A 7 -8.61 -16.41 -18.82
CA LYS A 7 -7.57 -17.32 -18.35
C LYS A 7 -7.18 -16.94 -16.92
N ARG A 8 -6.87 -17.92 -16.10
CA ARG A 8 -6.60 -17.70 -14.67
C ARG A 8 -5.28 -18.31 -14.27
N VAL A 9 -4.57 -17.65 -13.40
CA VAL A 9 -3.37 -18.16 -12.74
C VAL A 9 -3.36 -17.68 -11.30
N MET A 10 -3.01 -18.56 -10.36
CA MET A 10 -2.99 -18.20 -8.95
C MET A 10 -1.62 -18.41 -8.33
N PHE A 11 -1.14 -17.41 -7.60
CA PHE A 11 0.10 -17.44 -6.85
C PHE A 11 -0.19 -17.57 -5.36
N GLN A 12 0.28 -18.64 -4.74
CA GLN A 12 0.18 -18.90 -3.32
C GLN A 12 1.58 -19.01 -2.69
N GLY A 13 1.69 -18.73 -1.42
CA GLY A 13 2.98 -18.79 -0.71
C GLY A 13 3.02 -19.88 0.34
N THR A 14 4.19 -20.43 0.61
CA THR A 14 4.40 -21.31 1.78
C THR A 14 4.28 -20.57 3.10
N SER A 15 4.36 -19.22 3.07
CA SER A 15 4.17 -18.33 4.22
C SER A 15 3.87 -16.90 3.77
N SER A 16 3.64 -15.98 4.73
CA SER A 16 3.66 -14.54 4.47
C SER A 16 5.06 -14.08 4.03
N HIS A 17 5.14 -12.93 3.34
CA HIS A 17 6.39 -12.27 2.88
C HIS A 17 7.30 -13.09 1.95
N VAL A 18 6.82 -14.18 1.36
CA VAL A 18 7.60 -14.96 0.36
C VAL A 18 7.71 -14.27 -1.01
N GLY A 19 7.03 -13.13 -1.20
CA GLY A 19 7.05 -12.33 -2.43
C GLY A 19 5.89 -12.60 -3.39
N LYS A 20 4.74 -13.07 -2.90
CA LYS A 20 3.51 -13.26 -3.71
C LYS A 20 3.15 -12.01 -4.49
N SER A 21 2.99 -10.87 -3.81
CA SER A 21 2.53 -9.60 -4.40
C SER A 21 3.47 -9.13 -5.49
N ILE A 22 4.78 -9.22 -5.27
CA ILE A 22 5.81 -8.85 -6.26
C ILE A 22 5.72 -9.74 -7.51
N LEU A 23 5.57 -11.06 -7.33
CA LEU A 23 5.43 -11.97 -8.47
C LEU A 23 4.09 -11.77 -9.20
N CYS A 24 3.00 -11.52 -8.48
CA CYS A 24 1.73 -11.15 -9.11
C CYS A 24 1.86 -9.87 -9.94
N THR A 25 2.55 -8.85 -9.42
CA THR A 25 2.86 -7.61 -10.16
C THR A 25 3.66 -7.91 -11.43
N ALA A 26 4.68 -8.78 -11.33
CA ALA A 26 5.45 -9.21 -12.50
C ALA A 26 4.58 -9.88 -13.56
N PHE A 27 3.72 -10.84 -13.15
CA PHE A 27 2.87 -11.57 -14.11
C PHE A 27 1.74 -10.71 -14.66
N CYS A 28 1.21 -9.74 -13.90
CA CYS A 28 0.33 -8.71 -14.43
C CYS A 28 1.00 -7.95 -15.58
N ARG A 29 2.24 -7.48 -15.37
CA ARG A 29 3.02 -6.78 -16.41
C ARG A 29 3.34 -7.68 -17.60
N ILE A 30 3.80 -8.90 -17.34
CA ILE A 30 4.18 -9.90 -18.37
C ILE A 30 3.00 -10.20 -19.29
N LEU A 31 1.85 -10.57 -18.75
CA LEU A 31 0.67 -10.93 -19.54
C LEU A 31 0.15 -9.74 -20.36
N THR A 32 0.21 -8.54 -19.79
CA THR A 32 -0.16 -7.30 -20.52
C THR A 32 0.80 -7.03 -21.67
N GLN A 33 2.12 -7.17 -21.46
CA GLN A 33 3.11 -7.02 -22.54
C GLN A 33 2.92 -8.06 -23.65
N ASP A 34 2.38 -9.23 -23.31
CA ASP A 34 2.10 -10.32 -24.26
C ASP A 34 0.71 -10.20 -24.90
N GLY A 35 0.01 -9.07 -24.68
CA GLY A 35 -1.21 -8.71 -25.38
C GLY A 35 -2.53 -9.13 -24.73
N TYR A 36 -2.50 -9.65 -23.48
CA TYR A 36 -3.73 -9.94 -22.74
C TYR A 36 -4.25 -8.66 -22.06
N ASN A 37 -5.55 -8.43 -22.10
CA ASN A 37 -6.21 -7.50 -21.20
C ASN A 37 -6.23 -8.13 -19.80
N THR A 38 -5.26 -7.77 -18.97
CA THR A 38 -4.93 -8.44 -17.70
C THR A 38 -5.42 -7.64 -16.51
N ALA A 39 -5.87 -8.33 -15.46
CA ALA A 39 -6.15 -7.71 -14.18
C ALA A 39 -5.69 -8.59 -13.01
N PRO A 40 -5.32 -7.98 -11.86
CA PRO A 40 -5.11 -8.69 -10.61
C PRO A 40 -6.44 -9.07 -9.97
N PHE A 41 -6.41 -10.10 -9.11
CA PHE A 41 -7.51 -10.44 -8.21
C PHE A 41 -6.96 -10.92 -6.87
N LYS A 42 -7.35 -10.27 -5.79
CA LYS A 42 -7.03 -10.70 -4.43
C LYS A 42 -8.31 -10.75 -3.61
N ALA A 43 -8.83 -11.95 -3.37
CA ALA A 43 -10.14 -12.17 -2.76
C ALA A 43 -10.31 -11.44 -1.42
N GLN A 44 -9.30 -11.54 -0.56
CA GLN A 44 -9.24 -10.80 0.69
C GLN A 44 -7.83 -10.28 0.93
N ASN A 45 -7.72 -9.04 1.35
CA ASN A 45 -6.48 -8.44 1.82
C ASN A 45 -6.59 -7.99 3.26
N MET A 46 -5.48 -8.01 4.00
CA MET A 46 -5.36 -7.44 5.34
C MET A 46 -4.20 -6.46 5.32
N ALA A 47 -4.48 -5.16 5.25
CA ALA A 47 -3.46 -4.12 5.14
C ALA A 47 -3.97 -2.79 5.71
N LEU A 48 -3.06 -1.96 6.23
CA LEU A 48 -3.34 -0.57 6.60
C LEU A 48 -3.22 0.37 5.40
N ASN A 49 -2.36 0.02 4.43
CA ASN A 49 -2.21 0.76 3.19
C ASN A 49 -3.35 0.47 2.23
N SER A 50 -4.05 1.49 1.84
CA SER A 50 -5.17 1.41 0.92
C SER A 50 -5.17 2.56 -0.08
N TYR A 51 -6.01 2.43 -1.06
CA TYR A 51 -6.19 3.39 -2.13
C TYR A 51 -7.68 3.51 -2.46
N VAL A 52 -8.06 4.63 -3.04
CA VAL A 52 -9.44 4.90 -3.44
C VAL A 52 -9.56 4.72 -4.94
N THR A 53 -10.50 3.89 -5.39
CA THR A 53 -10.82 3.72 -6.82
C THR A 53 -11.54 4.95 -7.38
N ARG A 54 -11.67 5.08 -8.70
CA ARG A 54 -12.41 6.18 -9.32
C ARG A 54 -13.87 6.25 -8.86
N SER A 55 -14.47 5.11 -8.56
CA SER A 55 -15.85 5.05 -8.04
C SER A 55 -15.96 5.41 -6.55
N GLY A 56 -14.88 5.74 -5.87
CA GLY A 56 -14.85 6.07 -4.45
C GLY A 56 -14.77 4.85 -3.53
N GLY A 57 -14.56 3.65 -4.04
CA GLY A 57 -14.38 2.45 -3.24
C GLY A 57 -12.94 2.26 -2.77
N GLU A 58 -12.76 1.65 -1.60
CA GLU A 58 -11.45 1.41 -0.99
C GLU A 58 -10.93 0.00 -1.30
N ILE A 59 -9.66 -0.11 -1.73
CA ILE A 59 -8.97 -1.38 -1.98
C ILE A 59 -7.53 -1.35 -1.44
N GLY A 60 -6.91 -2.52 -1.28
CA GLY A 60 -5.53 -2.65 -0.80
C GLY A 60 -4.49 -2.14 -1.80
N ARG A 61 -3.44 -1.47 -1.31
CA ARG A 61 -2.40 -0.83 -2.13
C ARG A 61 -1.63 -1.80 -3.02
N SER A 62 -1.34 -3.01 -2.55
CA SER A 62 -0.65 -4.03 -3.36
C SER A 62 -1.46 -4.41 -4.62
N THR A 63 -2.79 -4.53 -4.50
CA THR A 63 -3.66 -4.80 -5.65
C THR A 63 -3.65 -3.63 -6.65
N VAL A 64 -3.53 -2.40 -6.16
CA VAL A 64 -3.39 -1.20 -7.02
C VAL A 64 -2.09 -1.25 -7.81
N ALA A 65 -0.96 -1.56 -7.16
CA ALA A 65 0.33 -1.68 -7.85
C ALA A 65 0.29 -2.76 -8.94
N GLN A 66 -0.40 -3.88 -8.69
CA GLN A 66 -0.62 -4.93 -9.68
C GLN A 66 -1.50 -4.46 -10.86
N ALA A 67 -2.56 -3.70 -10.57
CA ALA A 67 -3.41 -3.10 -11.60
C ALA A 67 -2.64 -2.06 -12.44
N GLU A 68 -1.85 -1.19 -11.79
CA GLU A 68 -0.97 -0.24 -12.46
C GLU A 68 0.02 -0.96 -13.38
N ALA A 69 0.64 -2.05 -12.92
CA ALA A 69 1.55 -2.88 -13.73
C ALA A 69 0.84 -3.51 -14.95
N ALA A 70 -0.43 -3.86 -14.81
CA ALA A 70 -1.28 -4.35 -15.89
C ALA A 70 -1.79 -3.21 -16.80
N GLY A 71 -1.56 -1.94 -16.47
CA GLY A 71 -2.17 -0.81 -17.19
C GLY A 71 -3.69 -0.73 -17.04
N ALA A 72 -4.26 -1.40 -16.03
CA ALA A 72 -5.68 -1.43 -15.73
C ALA A 72 -6.05 -0.37 -14.67
N ASP A 73 -7.23 0.25 -14.81
CA ASP A 73 -7.77 1.10 -13.75
C ASP A 73 -8.14 0.24 -12.53
N PRO A 74 -7.68 0.58 -11.32
CA PRO A 74 -8.07 -0.13 -10.10
C PRO A 74 -9.58 -0.04 -9.85
N ILE A 75 -10.23 -1.19 -9.68
CA ILE A 75 -11.66 -1.30 -9.37
C ILE A 75 -11.88 -2.19 -8.13
N VAL A 76 -13.00 -2.00 -7.45
CA VAL A 76 -13.31 -2.70 -6.19
C VAL A 76 -13.41 -4.22 -6.34
N GLN A 77 -13.75 -4.70 -7.55
CA GLN A 77 -13.81 -6.13 -7.85
C GLN A 77 -12.45 -6.81 -7.83
N MET A 78 -11.35 -6.07 -7.99
CA MET A 78 -9.98 -6.62 -7.91
C MET A 78 -9.61 -7.02 -6.48
N ASN A 79 -10.22 -6.38 -5.47
CA ASN A 79 -10.02 -6.71 -4.04
C ASN A 79 -11.34 -6.55 -3.27
N PRO A 80 -12.27 -7.54 -3.41
CA PRO A 80 -13.62 -7.42 -2.86
C PRO A 80 -13.71 -7.39 -1.35
N VAL A 81 -12.71 -7.90 -0.63
CA VAL A 81 -12.66 -7.88 0.83
C VAL A 81 -11.34 -7.26 1.29
N LEU A 82 -11.43 -6.17 2.06
CA LEU A 82 -10.27 -5.55 2.71
C LEU A 82 -10.52 -5.47 4.22
N LEU A 83 -9.56 -5.97 4.99
CA LEU A 83 -9.56 -5.90 6.45
C LEU A 83 -8.50 -4.90 6.90
N LYS A 84 -8.89 -3.87 7.65
CA LYS A 84 -7.95 -2.90 8.24
C LYS A 84 -7.89 -3.09 9.74
N PRO A 85 -6.79 -3.62 10.29
CA PRO A 85 -6.64 -3.80 11.74
C PRO A 85 -6.81 -2.48 12.49
N THR A 86 -7.76 -2.42 13.44
CA THR A 86 -8.03 -1.24 14.27
C THR A 86 -7.47 -1.38 15.68
N GLY A 87 -7.31 -2.61 16.16
CA GLY A 87 -6.81 -2.92 17.51
C GLY A 87 -6.46 -4.40 17.64
N ASN A 88 -6.28 -4.87 18.86
CA ASN A 88 -6.03 -6.28 19.12
C ASN A 88 -7.28 -7.10 18.75
N SER A 89 -7.13 -7.98 17.76
CA SER A 89 -8.19 -8.89 17.29
C SER A 89 -9.44 -8.21 16.68
N CYS A 90 -9.37 -6.93 16.35
CA CYS A 90 -10.45 -6.18 15.68
C CYS A 90 -9.99 -5.61 14.35
N SER A 91 -10.87 -5.63 13.35
CA SER A 91 -10.61 -5.01 12.03
C SER A 91 -11.85 -4.29 11.51
N GLN A 92 -11.62 -3.16 10.85
CA GLN A 92 -12.63 -2.57 9.98
C GLN A 92 -12.76 -3.45 8.74
N VAL A 93 -13.97 -3.91 8.47
CA VAL A 93 -14.29 -4.75 7.30
C VAL A 93 -14.82 -3.87 6.18
N ILE A 94 -14.24 -4.04 5.01
CA ILE A 94 -14.61 -3.33 3.78
C ILE A 94 -15.00 -4.39 2.75
N LEU A 95 -16.24 -4.32 2.25
CA LEU A 95 -16.77 -5.22 1.21
C LEU A 95 -17.04 -4.40 -0.05
N LEU A 96 -16.52 -4.84 -1.20
CA LEU A 96 -16.64 -4.15 -2.49
C LEU A 96 -16.41 -2.63 -2.35
N GLY A 97 -15.35 -2.28 -1.62
CA GLY A 97 -14.91 -0.90 -1.42
C GLY A 97 -15.69 -0.10 -0.37
N GLN A 98 -16.72 -0.66 0.27
CA GLN A 98 -17.56 0.03 1.27
C GLN A 98 -17.32 -0.54 2.66
N SER A 99 -17.11 0.36 3.64
CA SER A 99 -16.99 -0.04 5.05
C SER A 99 -18.32 -0.55 5.60
N VAL A 100 -18.30 -1.76 6.16
CA VAL A 100 -19.49 -2.39 6.78
C VAL A 100 -19.40 -2.40 8.31
N GLY A 101 -18.32 -1.90 8.89
CA GLY A 101 -18.15 -1.75 10.35
C GLY A 101 -16.87 -2.39 10.88
N ASN A 102 -16.70 -2.31 12.21
CA ASN A 102 -15.58 -2.91 12.94
C ASN A 102 -16.05 -4.22 13.58
N TYR A 103 -15.28 -5.29 13.39
CA TYR A 103 -15.61 -6.62 13.89
C TYR A 103 -14.41 -7.31 14.52
N SER A 104 -14.67 -8.10 15.57
CA SER A 104 -13.67 -9.04 16.09
C SER A 104 -13.40 -10.14 15.07
N ALA A 105 -12.23 -10.79 15.16
CA ALA A 105 -11.89 -11.91 14.27
C ALA A 105 -12.94 -13.04 14.37
N SER A 106 -13.49 -13.32 15.57
CA SER A 106 -14.53 -14.34 15.78
C SER A 106 -15.87 -13.93 15.15
N ASP A 107 -16.30 -12.66 15.29
CA ASP A 107 -17.53 -12.17 14.66
C ASP A 107 -17.44 -12.17 13.14
N TYR A 108 -16.27 -11.76 12.60
CA TYR A 108 -16.02 -11.81 11.17
C TYR A 108 -16.16 -13.25 10.63
N GLN A 109 -15.50 -14.22 11.26
CA GLN A 109 -15.57 -15.62 10.84
C GLN A 109 -16.97 -16.22 10.96
N ASN A 110 -17.74 -15.87 11.98
CA ASN A 110 -19.02 -16.49 12.26
C ASN A 110 -20.19 -15.82 11.51
N LYS A 111 -20.16 -14.49 11.34
CA LYS A 111 -21.31 -13.73 10.80
C LYS A 111 -21.08 -13.24 9.37
N TYR A 112 -19.83 -12.88 9.02
CA TYR A 112 -19.54 -12.19 7.77
C TYR A 112 -18.82 -13.05 6.72
N SER A 113 -18.28 -14.22 7.08
CA SER A 113 -17.55 -15.07 6.13
C SER A 113 -18.42 -15.49 4.93
N GLN A 114 -19.72 -15.72 5.13
CA GLN A 114 -20.65 -16.06 4.05
C GLN A 114 -20.93 -14.86 3.12
N GLN A 115 -21.12 -13.67 3.70
CA GLN A 115 -21.32 -12.45 2.92
C GLN A 115 -20.05 -12.06 2.18
N ALA A 116 -18.88 -12.15 2.83
CA ALA A 116 -17.58 -11.94 2.20
C ALA A 116 -17.38 -12.89 1.02
N TRP A 117 -17.71 -14.18 1.19
CA TRP A 117 -17.63 -15.16 0.11
C TRP A 117 -18.59 -14.83 -1.04
N ALA A 118 -19.80 -14.36 -0.77
CA ALA A 118 -20.75 -13.93 -1.80
C ALA A 118 -20.17 -12.75 -2.61
N SER A 119 -19.62 -11.74 -1.93
CA SER A 119 -18.95 -10.59 -2.58
C SER A 119 -17.74 -11.03 -3.42
N VAL A 120 -16.96 -12.01 -2.94
CA VAL A 120 -15.83 -12.57 -3.69
C VAL A 120 -16.30 -13.24 -4.98
N LYS A 121 -17.36 -14.05 -4.92
CA LYS A 121 -17.90 -14.72 -6.13
C LYS A 121 -18.50 -13.71 -7.13
N GLU A 122 -19.21 -12.72 -6.66
CA GLU A 122 -19.74 -11.63 -7.50
C GLU A 122 -18.60 -10.91 -8.23
N ALA A 123 -17.56 -10.52 -7.48
CA ALA A 123 -16.40 -9.85 -8.03
C ALA A 123 -15.65 -10.72 -9.03
N LEU A 124 -15.42 -12.02 -8.70
CA LEU A 124 -14.73 -12.95 -9.59
C LEU A 124 -15.49 -13.12 -10.91
N ALA A 125 -16.80 -13.32 -10.86
CA ALA A 125 -17.64 -13.47 -12.05
C ALA A 125 -17.60 -12.19 -12.94
N TYR A 126 -17.58 -11.02 -12.33
CA TYR A 126 -17.36 -9.77 -13.05
C TYR A 126 -16.00 -9.76 -13.75
N MET A 127 -14.93 -10.06 -13.01
CA MET A 127 -13.56 -10.03 -13.54
C MET A 127 -13.37 -11.03 -14.69
N GLU A 128 -13.92 -12.24 -14.59
CA GLU A 128 -13.83 -13.29 -15.61
C GLU A 128 -14.47 -12.91 -16.95
N THR A 129 -15.42 -11.99 -16.93
CA THR A 129 -16.13 -11.54 -18.15
C THR A 129 -15.57 -10.26 -18.75
N HIS A 130 -14.76 -9.49 -17.99
CA HIS A 130 -14.25 -8.17 -18.42
C HIS A 130 -12.77 -8.18 -18.80
N TYR A 131 -12.03 -9.22 -18.44
CA TYR A 131 -10.60 -9.35 -18.73
C TYR A 131 -10.29 -10.63 -19.48
N ASP A 132 -9.14 -10.67 -20.18
CA ASP A 132 -8.66 -11.86 -20.88
C ASP A 132 -7.87 -12.78 -19.95
N ALA A 133 -7.19 -12.21 -18.95
CA ALA A 133 -6.39 -12.94 -17.99
C ALA A 133 -6.50 -12.35 -16.58
N LEU A 134 -6.59 -13.24 -15.59
CA LEU A 134 -6.58 -12.87 -14.17
C LEU A 134 -5.35 -13.46 -13.48
N VAL A 135 -4.61 -12.58 -12.81
CA VAL A 135 -3.52 -12.94 -11.91
C VAL A 135 -4.05 -12.89 -10.47
N ILE A 136 -4.24 -14.07 -9.89
CA ILE A 136 -4.89 -14.22 -8.58
C ILE A 136 -3.82 -14.36 -7.51
N GLU A 137 -3.91 -13.55 -6.46
CA GLU A 137 -3.01 -13.61 -5.30
C GLU A 137 -3.69 -14.26 -4.10
N GLY A 138 -3.05 -15.31 -3.54
CA GLY A 138 -3.43 -15.86 -2.24
C GLY A 138 -2.90 -15.05 -1.07
N ALA A 139 -3.36 -15.33 0.14
CA ALA A 139 -2.90 -14.69 1.36
C ALA A 139 -2.34 -15.71 2.37
N GLY A 140 -1.24 -15.37 3.06
CA GLY A 140 -0.57 -16.28 3.99
C GLY A 140 -0.11 -17.55 3.33
N SER A 141 -0.50 -18.71 3.88
CA SER A 141 -0.22 -20.05 3.37
C SER A 141 -1.51 -20.87 3.23
N PRO A 142 -1.65 -21.70 2.18
CA PRO A 142 -2.77 -22.64 2.06
C PRO A 142 -2.71 -23.80 3.06
N ALA A 143 -1.59 -23.95 3.78
CA ALA A 143 -1.37 -25.00 4.76
C ALA A 143 -1.87 -24.67 6.18
N GLU A 144 -2.53 -23.51 6.37
CA GLU A 144 -3.13 -23.11 7.65
C GLU A 144 -4.39 -23.94 7.94
N VAL A 145 -4.20 -25.19 8.38
CA VAL A 145 -5.27 -26.18 8.58
C VAL A 145 -6.36 -25.71 9.56
N ASN A 146 -6.01 -24.89 10.53
CA ASN A 146 -6.92 -24.28 11.51
C ASN A 146 -7.85 -23.23 10.88
N LEU A 147 -7.47 -22.61 9.73
CA LEU A 147 -8.25 -21.62 9.02
C LEU A 147 -8.97 -22.19 7.78
N LYS A 148 -8.65 -23.41 7.36
CA LYS A 148 -9.09 -24.05 6.11
C LYS A 148 -10.61 -24.04 5.93
N LYS A 149 -11.37 -24.27 7.00
CA LYS A 149 -12.86 -24.27 6.95
C LYS A 149 -13.46 -22.96 6.47
N ASN A 150 -12.82 -21.85 6.80
CA ASN A 150 -13.28 -20.49 6.48
C ASN A 150 -12.37 -19.79 5.47
N ASP A 151 -11.50 -20.56 4.80
CA ASP A 151 -10.63 -20.02 3.74
C ASP A 151 -11.49 -19.43 2.62
N ILE A 152 -11.19 -18.18 2.26
CA ILE A 152 -11.73 -17.50 1.09
C ILE A 152 -10.62 -16.89 0.21
N VAL A 153 -9.35 -17.24 0.48
CA VAL A 153 -8.19 -16.56 -0.13
C VAL A 153 -7.23 -17.45 -0.88
N ASN A 154 -7.22 -18.77 -0.57
CA ASN A 154 -6.26 -19.71 -1.14
C ASN A 154 -6.96 -20.81 -1.95
N MET A 155 -7.02 -22.03 -1.43
CA MET A 155 -7.48 -23.18 -2.22
C MET A 155 -8.96 -23.14 -2.55
N ARG A 156 -9.79 -22.46 -1.76
CA ARG A 156 -11.20 -22.28 -2.08
C ARG A 156 -11.40 -21.44 -3.35
N ILE A 157 -10.63 -20.37 -3.54
CA ILE A 157 -10.64 -19.58 -4.79
C ILE A 157 -10.08 -20.43 -5.93
N ALA A 158 -8.95 -21.10 -5.72
CA ALA A 158 -8.36 -21.94 -6.77
C ALA A 158 -9.36 -23.00 -7.29
N LYS A 159 -10.13 -23.61 -6.39
CA LYS A 159 -11.19 -24.58 -6.76
C LYS A 159 -12.40 -23.92 -7.42
N GLU A 160 -12.86 -22.76 -6.92
CA GLU A 160 -14.03 -22.06 -7.47
C GLU A 160 -13.84 -21.68 -8.94
N CYS A 161 -12.63 -21.22 -9.31
CA CYS A 161 -12.33 -20.81 -10.67
C CYS A 161 -11.41 -21.79 -11.43
N HIS A 162 -11.14 -22.98 -10.89
CA HIS A 162 -10.22 -23.99 -11.46
C HIS A 162 -8.84 -23.41 -11.83
N ALA A 163 -8.32 -22.42 -11.09
CA ALA A 163 -7.05 -21.78 -11.41
C ALA A 163 -5.86 -22.70 -11.13
N PRO A 164 -4.90 -22.84 -12.06
CA PRO A 164 -3.61 -23.46 -11.79
C PRO A 164 -2.87 -22.64 -10.75
N VAL A 165 -2.31 -23.32 -9.75
CA VAL A 165 -1.61 -22.72 -8.62
C VAL A 165 -0.11 -22.85 -8.81
N PHE A 166 0.61 -21.74 -8.59
CA PHE A 166 2.06 -21.67 -8.47
C PHE A 166 2.43 -21.39 -7.02
N LEU A 167 3.11 -22.36 -6.37
CA LEU A 167 3.48 -22.25 -4.97
C LEU A 167 4.87 -21.63 -4.83
N ILE A 168 4.96 -20.53 -4.10
CA ILE A 168 6.17 -19.70 -3.89
C ILE A 168 6.77 -20.00 -2.52
N ALA A 169 8.08 -20.20 -2.47
CA ALA A 169 8.84 -20.28 -1.23
C ALA A 169 10.04 -19.30 -1.24
N ASP A 170 10.29 -18.72 -0.09
CA ASP A 170 11.43 -17.82 0.16
C ASP A 170 12.65 -18.63 0.59
N ILE A 171 13.73 -18.61 -0.20
CA ILE A 171 14.94 -19.38 0.10
C ILE A 171 15.94 -18.60 0.97
N ASP A 172 15.83 -17.29 1.04
CA ASP A 172 16.78 -16.42 1.75
C ASP A 172 16.76 -16.69 3.27
N ARG A 173 15.58 -17.04 3.82
CA ARG A 173 15.40 -17.34 5.25
C ARG A 173 15.71 -18.78 5.65
N GLY A 174 16.02 -19.64 4.70
CA GLY A 174 16.22 -21.08 4.92
C GLY A 174 14.90 -21.87 5.07
N GLY A 175 14.98 -23.20 5.01
CA GLY A 175 13.83 -24.08 5.19
C GLY A 175 12.83 -24.15 4.03
N ALA A 176 13.09 -23.48 2.90
CA ALA A 176 12.19 -23.42 1.75
C ALA A 176 11.75 -24.79 1.24
N LEU A 177 12.68 -25.76 1.13
CA LEU A 177 12.38 -27.11 0.66
C LEU A 177 11.40 -27.83 1.58
N ALA A 178 11.63 -27.73 2.91
CA ALA A 178 10.75 -28.32 3.90
C ALA A 178 9.35 -27.66 3.87
N SER A 179 9.30 -26.34 3.72
CA SER A 179 8.06 -25.56 3.63
C SER A 179 7.24 -25.97 2.39
N ILE A 180 7.86 -26.17 1.23
CA ILE A 180 7.19 -26.64 0.01
C ILE A 180 6.60 -28.03 0.24
N VAL A 181 7.45 -28.99 0.67
CA VAL A 181 7.01 -30.37 0.88
C VAL A 181 5.92 -30.43 1.94
N GLY A 182 6.09 -29.72 3.07
CA GLY A 182 5.11 -29.66 4.15
C GLY A 182 3.78 -29.06 3.68
N THR A 183 3.81 -27.96 2.95
CA THR A 183 2.60 -27.33 2.40
C THR A 183 1.83 -28.30 1.50
N LEU A 184 2.51 -28.94 0.54
CA LEU A 184 1.87 -29.92 -0.35
C LEU A 184 1.32 -31.15 0.38
N MET A 185 1.97 -31.57 1.45
CA MET A 185 1.49 -32.71 2.27
C MET A 185 0.23 -32.39 3.09
N LEU A 186 0.03 -31.13 3.45
CA LEU A 186 -1.14 -30.64 4.21
C LEU A 186 -2.35 -30.31 3.33
N LEU A 187 -2.15 -30.19 2.02
CA LEU A 187 -3.25 -30.02 1.06
C LEU A 187 -4.00 -31.32 0.81
N ASP A 188 -5.32 -31.22 0.62
CA ASP A 188 -6.12 -32.35 0.16
C ASP A 188 -5.70 -32.73 -1.26
N GLU A 189 -6.09 -33.94 -1.71
CA GLU A 189 -5.66 -34.48 -3.00
C GLU A 189 -6.14 -33.61 -4.18
N ASP A 190 -7.39 -33.15 -4.15
CA ASP A 190 -7.98 -32.24 -5.14
C ASP A 190 -7.32 -30.88 -5.18
N GLU A 191 -6.94 -30.33 -4.01
CA GLU A 191 -6.20 -29.08 -3.89
C GLU A 191 -4.78 -29.20 -4.42
N ARG A 192 -4.10 -30.29 -4.05
CA ARG A 192 -2.74 -30.57 -4.52
C ARG A 192 -2.68 -30.72 -6.04
N ALA A 193 -3.72 -31.31 -6.63
CA ALA A 193 -3.82 -31.49 -8.09
C ALA A 193 -3.86 -30.15 -8.84
N LEU A 194 -4.28 -29.04 -8.20
CA LEU A 194 -4.24 -27.68 -8.77
C LEU A 194 -2.85 -27.06 -8.77
N VAL A 195 -1.91 -27.55 -7.94
CA VAL A 195 -0.55 -27.01 -7.89
C VAL A 195 0.24 -27.52 -9.10
N LYS A 196 0.52 -26.63 -10.05
CA LYS A 196 1.16 -26.94 -11.34
C LYS A 196 2.63 -26.58 -11.40
N GLY A 197 3.11 -25.73 -10.48
CA GLY A 197 4.51 -25.31 -10.48
C GLY A 197 4.96 -24.79 -9.12
N LEU A 198 6.26 -24.88 -8.90
CA LEU A 198 6.94 -24.35 -7.72
C LEU A 198 7.83 -23.18 -8.14
N ILE A 199 7.94 -22.17 -7.29
CA ILE A 199 8.80 -21.01 -7.49
C ILE A 199 9.69 -20.85 -6.26
N ILE A 200 10.99 -20.84 -6.47
CA ILE A 200 11.97 -20.48 -5.46
C ILE A 200 12.25 -19.00 -5.62
N ASN A 201 11.93 -18.20 -4.62
CA ASN A 201 12.08 -16.75 -4.67
C ASN A 201 13.19 -16.25 -3.74
N LYS A 202 13.68 -15.05 -4.00
CA LYS A 202 14.73 -14.36 -3.25
C LYS A 202 16.06 -15.13 -3.23
N PHE A 203 16.38 -15.77 -4.32
CA PHE A 203 17.63 -16.55 -4.44
C PHE A 203 18.86 -15.63 -4.49
N ARG A 204 19.86 -15.98 -3.70
CA ARG A 204 21.20 -15.37 -3.72
C ARG A 204 22.25 -16.45 -3.92
N GLY A 205 23.20 -16.20 -4.78
CA GLY A 205 24.34 -17.10 -4.99
C GLY A 205 24.37 -17.82 -6.33
N ASP A 206 25.06 -18.95 -6.38
CA ASP A 206 25.27 -19.74 -7.58
C ASP A 206 24.13 -20.76 -7.76
N ILE A 207 23.42 -20.67 -8.89
CA ILE A 207 22.29 -21.53 -9.22
C ILE A 207 22.69 -22.99 -9.35
N THR A 208 23.94 -23.28 -9.76
CA THR A 208 24.41 -24.67 -9.94
C THR A 208 24.43 -25.44 -8.62
N LEU A 209 24.64 -24.74 -7.49
CA LEU A 209 24.58 -25.34 -6.17
C LEU A 209 23.14 -25.69 -5.74
N LEU A 210 22.13 -25.08 -6.35
CA LEU A 210 20.73 -25.32 -6.06
C LEU A 210 20.14 -26.47 -6.90
N GLU A 211 20.71 -26.81 -8.05
CA GLU A 211 20.20 -27.84 -8.97
C GLU A 211 19.83 -29.20 -8.31
N PRO A 212 20.66 -29.76 -7.38
CA PRO A 212 20.28 -30.99 -6.69
C PRO A 212 19.00 -30.85 -5.85
N ALA A 213 18.76 -29.67 -5.28
CA ALA A 213 17.56 -29.39 -4.51
C ALA A 213 16.33 -29.25 -5.41
N LEU A 214 16.47 -28.68 -6.61
CA LEU A 214 15.37 -28.58 -7.59
C LEU A 214 14.97 -29.98 -8.07
N THR A 215 15.94 -30.85 -8.34
CA THR A 215 15.71 -32.25 -8.70
C THR A 215 15.01 -32.99 -7.58
N PHE A 216 15.50 -32.85 -6.34
CA PHE A 216 14.87 -33.46 -5.16
C PHE A 216 13.39 -33.05 -5.01
N LEU A 217 13.08 -31.73 -5.16
CA LEU A 217 11.71 -31.23 -5.07
C LEU A 217 10.81 -31.89 -6.12
N LYS A 218 11.26 -31.94 -7.38
CA LYS A 218 10.50 -32.56 -8.46
C LYS A 218 10.24 -34.07 -8.19
N GLU A 219 11.26 -34.82 -7.77
CA GLU A 219 11.14 -36.23 -7.45
C GLU A 219 10.24 -36.49 -6.24
N ARG A 220 10.36 -35.64 -5.21
CA ARG A 220 9.61 -35.78 -3.95
C ARG A 220 8.15 -35.40 -4.07
N THR A 221 7.83 -34.38 -4.86
CA THR A 221 6.50 -33.75 -4.92
C THR A 221 5.72 -34.11 -6.20
N GLY A 222 6.41 -34.50 -7.26
CA GLY A 222 5.83 -34.63 -8.60
C GLY A 222 5.55 -33.31 -9.31
N VAL A 223 5.81 -32.16 -8.65
CA VAL A 223 5.55 -30.81 -9.18
C VAL A 223 6.86 -30.18 -9.65
N PRO A 224 6.93 -29.64 -10.90
CA PRO A 224 8.16 -29.04 -11.40
C PRO A 224 8.45 -27.69 -10.73
N VAL A 225 9.74 -27.38 -10.55
CA VAL A 225 10.18 -26.01 -10.24
C VAL A 225 10.27 -25.25 -11.56
N LEU A 226 9.45 -24.22 -11.73
CA LEU A 226 9.35 -23.43 -12.95
C LEU A 226 10.17 -22.13 -12.91
N GLY A 227 10.59 -21.71 -11.74
CA GLY A 227 11.40 -20.49 -11.62
C GLY A 227 12.24 -20.45 -10.37
N VAL A 228 13.45 -19.88 -10.51
CA VAL A 228 14.33 -19.50 -9.42
C VAL A 228 14.58 -18.00 -9.58
N ILE A 229 13.83 -17.20 -8.83
CA ILE A 229 13.84 -15.75 -8.97
C ILE A 229 14.90 -15.18 -8.04
N PRO A 230 15.85 -14.40 -8.58
CA PRO A 230 16.90 -13.79 -7.77
C PRO A 230 16.31 -12.77 -6.78
N TYR A 231 17.05 -12.55 -5.71
CA TYR A 231 16.74 -11.45 -4.80
C TYR A 231 16.84 -10.11 -5.54
N LEU A 232 15.78 -9.32 -5.46
CA LEU A 232 15.70 -8.02 -6.12
C LEU A 232 15.87 -6.93 -5.06
N ASP A 233 17.00 -6.25 -5.09
CA ASP A 233 17.25 -5.09 -4.24
C ASP A 233 16.48 -3.87 -4.77
N LYS A 234 15.96 -3.07 -3.86
CA LYS A 234 15.44 -1.72 -4.11
C LYS A 234 14.44 -1.69 -5.29
N LEU A 235 13.41 -2.52 -5.21
CA LEU A 235 12.27 -2.41 -6.10
C LEU A 235 11.48 -1.15 -5.74
N GLY A 236 11.31 -0.25 -6.72
CA GLY A 236 10.44 0.94 -6.57
C GLY A 236 8.97 0.60 -6.78
N ILE A 237 8.50 -0.46 -6.14
CA ILE A 237 7.11 -0.94 -6.20
C ILE A 237 6.54 -0.82 -4.79
N ASP A 238 5.33 -0.28 -4.69
CA ASP A 238 4.65 0.00 -3.43
C ASP A 238 4.57 -1.24 -2.53
N ASP A 239 5.02 -1.10 -1.29
CA ASP A 239 4.94 -2.15 -0.29
C ASP A 239 3.52 -2.30 0.28
N GLU A 240 3.15 -3.54 0.60
CA GLU A 240 1.83 -3.87 1.12
C GLU A 240 1.70 -3.52 2.61
N ASP A 241 2.75 -3.78 3.38
CA ASP A 241 2.74 -3.77 4.84
C ASP A 241 3.79 -2.84 5.44
N SER A 242 3.45 -2.19 6.57
CA SER A 242 4.39 -1.42 7.39
C SER A 242 5.52 -2.26 8.02
N VAL A 243 5.46 -3.59 7.93
CA VAL A 243 6.56 -4.49 8.33
C VAL A 243 7.80 -4.24 7.48
N SER A 244 7.64 -3.85 6.21
CA SER A 244 8.76 -3.45 5.34
C SER A 244 9.53 -2.24 5.88
N LEU A 245 8.87 -1.36 6.65
CA LEU A 245 9.51 -0.21 7.27
C LEU A 245 10.50 -0.60 8.38
N GLN A 246 10.35 -1.80 8.98
CA GLN A 246 11.28 -2.30 10.01
C GLN A 246 12.61 -2.76 9.42
N ASP A 247 12.59 -3.20 8.18
CA ASP A 247 13.77 -3.68 7.46
C ASP A 247 14.42 -2.58 6.61
N MET A 248 13.87 -1.35 6.59
CA MET A 248 14.51 -0.22 5.87
C MET A 248 15.82 0.13 6.58
N PRO A 249 16.97 0.01 5.87
CA PRO A 249 18.23 0.41 6.45
C PRO A 249 18.15 1.88 6.86
N SER A 250 18.59 2.18 8.06
CA SER A 250 18.92 3.56 8.46
C SER A 250 20.21 3.97 7.76
N ASP A 251 20.23 3.85 6.43
CA ASP A 251 21.40 4.23 5.65
C ASP A 251 21.63 5.73 5.87
N HIS A 252 22.69 6.03 6.61
CA HIS A 252 23.25 7.37 6.72
C HIS A 252 23.89 7.80 5.39
N VAL A 253 23.12 7.68 4.31
CA VAL A 253 23.55 8.24 3.04
C VAL A 253 23.55 9.76 3.22
N MET A 254 24.71 10.36 3.10
CA MET A 254 24.87 11.81 3.11
C MET A 254 24.18 12.37 1.87
N ARG A 255 22.93 12.81 2.03
CA ARG A 255 22.16 13.53 1.01
C ARG A 255 21.90 14.94 1.48
N ASP A 256 21.57 15.83 0.55
CA ASP A 256 21.41 17.25 0.84
C ASP A 256 20.27 17.54 1.81
N ILE A 257 19.16 16.82 1.68
CA ILE A 257 17.91 17.03 2.44
C ILE A 257 17.59 15.78 3.25
N HIS A 258 17.30 15.97 4.54
CA HIS A 258 16.92 14.93 5.49
C HIS A 258 15.49 15.14 5.96
N ILE A 259 14.61 14.16 5.66
CA ILE A 259 13.20 14.16 6.06
C ILE A 259 13.01 13.10 7.14
N ALA A 260 12.42 13.51 8.28
CA ALA A 260 12.02 12.60 9.35
C ALA A 260 10.52 12.36 9.29
N VAL A 261 10.10 11.12 9.03
CA VAL A 261 8.70 10.68 9.06
C VAL A 261 8.44 10.00 10.40
N MET A 262 7.45 10.44 11.15
CA MET A 262 7.10 9.84 12.43
C MET A 262 6.44 8.49 12.23
N GLN A 263 7.07 7.39 12.65
CA GLN A 263 6.48 6.06 12.58
C GLN A 263 5.59 5.81 13.79
N THR A 264 4.29 5.99 13.61
CA THR A 264 3.28 5.70 14.63
C THR A 264 2.79 4.25 14.54
N PRO A 265 2.24 3.67 15.64
CA PRO A 265 1.78 2.27 15.66
C PRO A 265 0.68 1.94 14.65
N LYS A 266 -0.12 2.93 14.25
CA LYS A 266 -1.23 2.79 13.30
C LYS A 266 -1.00 3.60 12.02
N ILE A 267 0.29 3.82 11.68
CA ILE A 267 0.66 4.46 10.41
C ILE A 267 -0.08 3.80 9.25
N SER A 268 -0.64 4.60 8.38
CA SER A 268 -1.33 4.15 7.17
C SER A 268 -0.92 4.99 5.97
N ASN A 269 -1.00 4.39 4.77
CA ASN A 269 -0.67 5.06 3.51
C ASN A 269 0.75 5.67 3.49
N PHE A 270 1.72 4.97 4.09
CA PHE A 270 3.12 5.41 4.14
C PHE A 270 3.77 5.50 2.74
N THR A 271 3.13 4.98 1.71
CA THR A 271 3.52 5.18 0.31
C THR A 271 3.50 6.65 -0.13
N ASP A 272 2.86 7.55 0.62
CA ASP A 272 2.96 9.00 0.41
C ASP A 272 4.41 9.53 0.42
N PHE A 273 5.34 8.79 1.02
CA PHE A 273 6.75 9.19 1.15
C PHE A 273 7.67 8.52 0.12
N ASP A 274 7.17 7.56 -0.67
CA ASP A 274 7.99 6.80 -1.62
C ASP A 274 8.59 7.70 -2.69
N ALA A 275 7.79 8.60 -3.26
CA ALA A 275 8.29 9.54 -4.27
C ALA A 275 9.40 10.46 -3.74
N LEU A 276 9.33 10.87 -2.45
CA LEU A 276 10.39 11.63 -1.79
C LEU A 276 11.65 10.81 -1.57
N ASN A 277 11.49 9.55 -1.15
CA ASN A 277 12.62 8.64 -0.90
C ASN A 277 13.42 8.28 -2.17
N HIS A 278 12.79 8.38 -3.33
CA HIS A 278 13.45 8.13 -4.63
C HIS A 278 14.12 9.38 -5.23
N GLU A 279 13.93 10.55 -4.65
CA GLU A 279 14.66 11.74 -5.09
C GLU A 279 16.17 11.61 -4.75
N PRO A 280 17.06 11.92 -5.70
CA PRO A 280 18.49 11.63 -5.54
C PRO A 280 19.16 12.45 -4.44
N ASP A 281 18.61 13.61 -4.10
CA ASP A 281 19.11 14.56 -3.11
C ASP A 281 18.38 14.50 -1.75
N VAL A 282 17.42 13.56 -1.58
CA VAL A 282 16.61 13.44 -0.37
C VAL A 282 16.87 12.11 0.33
N ASN A 283 17.02 12.14 1.65
CA ASN A 283 17.02 10.98 2.53
C ASN A 283 15.76 11.02 3.41
N VAL A 284 14.91 10.01 3.30
CA VAL A 284 13.73 9.83 4.15
C VAL A 284 14.06 8.81 5.23
N ARG A 285 13.87 9.18 6.49
CA ARG A 285 14.06 8.31 7.65
C ARG A 285 12.77 8.19 8.44
N PHE A 286 12.37 6.96 8.75
CA PHE A 286 11.26 6.71 9.67
C PHE A 286 11.78 6.72 11.11
N VAL A 287 11.20 7.60 11.95
CA VAL A 287 11.53 7.72 13.38
C VAL A 287 10.74 6.67 14.15
N GLN A 288 11.42 5.60 14.54
CA GLN A 288 10.84 4.49 15.30
C GLN A 288 10.81 4.79 16.80
N GLN A 289 10.10 3.94 17.56
CA GLN A 289 10.07 4.07 19.01
C GLN A 289 11.49 3.98 19.61
N GLY A 290 11.86 5.01 20.35
CA GLY A 290 13.17 5.11 21.00
C GLY A 290 14.24 5.84 20.17
N ASP A 291 13.95 6.16 18.91
CA ASP A 291 14.83 7.00 18.12
C ASP A 291 14.70 8.47 18.52
N MET A 292 15.74 9.26 18.35
CA MET A 292 15.67 10.73 18.41
C MET A 292 15.17 11.30 17.09
N ILE A 293 14.32 12.33 17.13
CA ILE A 293 13.98 13.06 15.90
C ILE A 293 15.23 13.75 15.34
N GLY A 294 16.04 14.34 16.20
CA GLY A 294 17.23 15.09 15.83
C GLY A 294 16.89 16.43 15.19
N HIS A 295 17.69 16.88 14.22
CA HIS A 295 17.47 18.14 13.49
C HIS A 295 17.30 17.88 11.99
N PRO A 296 16.13 17.32 11.58
CA PRO A 296 15.84 17.12 10.15
C PRO A 296 15.54 18.45 9.45
N ASP A 297 15.62 18.45 8.13
CA ASP A 297 15.20 19.59 7.31
C ASP A 297 13.67 19.70 7.20
N LEU A 298 12.96 18.59 7.43
CA LEU A 298 11.50 18.50 7.42
C LEU A 298 11.04 17.36 8.35
N ILE A 299 10.01 17.61 9.15
CA ILE A 299 9.27 16.58 9.89
C ILE A 299 7.96 16.30 9.16
N MET A 300 7.61 15.01 8.99
CA MET A 300 6.36 14.59 8.40
C MET A 300 5.55 13.73 9.36
N LEU A 301 4.28 14.11 9.55
CA LEU A 301 3.28 13.34 10.27
C LEU A 301 2.44 12.57 9.25
N PRO A 302 2.48 11.24 9.26
CA PRO A 302 1.81 10.42 8.27
C PRO A 302 0.30 10.28 8.52
N GLY A 303 -0.39 9.67 7.56
CA GLY A 303 -1.73 9.16 7.78
C GLY A 303 -1.77 8.10 8.89
N SER A 304 -2.90 8.02 9.56
CA SER A 304 -3.14 7.07 10.66
C SER A 304 -4.50 6.39 10.50
N LYS A 305 -4.55 5.10 10.87
CA LYS A 305 -5.82 4.36 10.98
C LYS A 305 -6.56 4.69 12.28
N ASN A 306 -5.85 5.20 13.28
CA ASN A 306 -6.41 5.65 14.56
C ASN A 306 -5.64 6.88 15.01
N THR A 307 -6.11 8.04 14.56
CA THR A 307 -5.46 9.33 14.79
C THR A 307 -5.29 9.65 16.27
N THR A 308 -6.32 9.39 17.08
CA THR A 308 -6.33 9.68 18.50
C THR A 308 -5.29 8.86 19.26
N GLU A 309 -5.22 7.54 19.01
CA GLU A 309 -4.25 6.67 19.67
C GLU A 309 -2.81 6.96 19.25
N ASP A 310 -2.59 7.27 17.98
CA ASP A 310 -1.27 7.64 17.47
C ASP A 310 -0.82 9.00 18.04
N LEU A 311 -1.72 9.97 18.17
CA LEU A 311 -1.43 11.25 18.85
C LEU A 311 -1.07 11.05 20.32
N LEU A 312 -1.82 10.20 21.04
CA LEU A 312 -1.50 9.82 22.41
C LEU A 312 -0.15 9.09 22.52
N TYR A 313 0.17 8.25 21.54
CA TYR A 313 1.49 7.61 21.45
C TYR A 313 2.60 8.66 21.31
N LEU A 314 2.49 9.62 20.38
CA LEU A 314 3.48 10.70 20.23
C LEU A 314 3.66 11.50 21.53
N LYS A 315 2.58 11.76 22.25
CA LYS A 315 2.63 12.44 23.56
C LYS A 315 3.34 11.60 24.63
N ARG A 316 2.98 10.31 24.75
CA ARG A 316 3.59 9.40 25.73
C ARG A 316 5.08 9.19 25.51
N GLN A 317 5.53 9.18 24.26
CA GLN A 317 6.93 9.02 23.90
C GLN A 317 7.74 10.34 23.99
N GLY A 318 7.07 11.48 24.22
CA GLY A 318 7.70 12.80 24.25
C GLY A 318 7.88 13.45 22.86
N TYR A 319 7.59 12.75 21.78
CA TYR A 319 7.75 13.24 20.41
C TYR A 319 6.87 14.45 20.13
N ALA A 320 5.64 14.51 20.66
CA ALA A 320 4.75 15.64 20.47
C ALA A 320 5.38 16.95 20.94
N LYS A 321 6.04 16.93 22.11
CA LYS A 321 6.76 18.09 22.66
C LYS A 321 7.96 18.47 21.77
N GLU A 322 8.80 17.49 21.40
CA GLU A 322 9.98 17.70 20.55
C GLU A 322 9.60 18.27 19.18
N ILE A 323 8.51 17.79 18.53
CA ILE A 323 7.99 18.32 17.28
C ILE A 323 7.59 19.79 17.42
N CYS A 324 6.87 20.16 18.51
CA CYS A 324 6.45 21.53 18.76
C CYS A 324 7.65 22.46 19.01
N GLU A 325 8.67 22.01 19.75
CA GLU A 325 9.91 22.76 20.01
C GLU A 325 10.68 22.99 18.70
N LEU A 326 10.90 21.96 17.89
CA LEU A 326 11.56 22.04 16.59
C LEU A 326 10.79 22.96 15.62
N ALA A 327 9.45 22.87 15.58
CA ALA A 327 8.63 23.76 14.76
C ALA A 327 8.73 25.22 15.21
N ALA A 328 8.81 25.48 16.52
CA ALA A 328 9.03 26.84 17.06
C ALA A 328 10.41 27.40 16.68
N GLU A 329 11.45 26.54 16.61
CA GLU A 329 12.79 26.86 16.13
C GLU A 329 12.85 27.05 14.62
N GLY A 330 11.75 26.76 13.91
CA GLY A 330 11.61 26.96 12.47
C GLY A 330 11.88 25.72 11.63
N VAL A 331 11.97 24.50 12.22
CA VAL A 331 11.97 23.25 11.45
C VAL A 331 10.59 23.11 10.81
N PRO A 332 10.51 22.88 9.49
CA PRO A 332 9.22 22.70 8.82
C PRO A 332 8.52 21.42 9.25
N VAL A 333 7.17 21.47 9.27
CA VAL A 333 6.33 20.29 9.57
C VAL A 333 5.22 20.17 8.54
N ILE A 334 5.02 18.98 8.00
CA ILE A 334 3.91 18.68 7.09
C ILE A 334 3.11 17.50 7.66
N GLY A 335 1.77 17.63 7.71
CA GLY A 335 0.86 16.57 8.12
C GLY A 335 -0.02 16.10 6.97
N ILE A 336 -0.15 14.79 6.80
CA ILE A 336 -1.02 14.20 5.79
C ILE A 336 -2.14 13.41 6.50
N CYS A 337 -3.40 13.69 6.17
CA CYS A 337 -4.59 12.99 6.66
C CYS A 337 -4.64 12.93 8.20
N GLY A 338 -4.38 11.78 8.83
CA GLY A 338 -4.27 11.69 10.29
C GLY A 338 -3.22 12.63 10.87
N GLY A 339 -2.06 12.76 10.22
CA GLY A 339 -1.02 13.72 10.59
C GLY A 339 -1.49 15.17 10.50
N TYR A 340 -2.30 15.49 9.48
CA TYR A 340 -2.95 16.80 9.39
C TYR A 340 -3.89 17.02 10.58
N GLN A 341 -4.72 16.04 10.92
CA GLN A 341 -5.62 16.13 12.09
C GLN A 341 -4.85 16.34 13.40
N MET A 342 -3.68 15.70 13.57
CA MET A 342 -2.82 15.86 14.75
C MET A 342 -2.23 17.26 14.91
N LEU A 343 -2.02 17.99 13.78
CA LEU A 343 -1.47 19.36 13.81
C LEU A 343 -2.41 20.40 14.40
N GLY A 344 -3.71 20.14 14.44
CA GLY A 344 -4.74 21.03 14.97
C GLY A 344 -4.65 21.23 16.49
N GLU A 345 -5.58 22.01 17.01
CA GLU A 345 -5.71 22.28 18.44
C GLU A 345 -6.31 21.09 19.19
N LYS A 346 -7.25 20.36 18.54
CA LYS A 346 -7.97 19.25 19.16
C LYS A 346 -8.47 18.24 18.14
N VAL A 347 -8.50 16.97 18.55
CA VAL A 347 -9.21 15.88 17.86
C VAL A 347 -10.33 15.38 18.76
N CYS A 348 -11.58 15.52 18.31
CA CYS A 348 -12.80 15.16 19.01
C CYS A 348 -13.39 13.88 18.41
N ASP A 349 -13.71 12.88 19.25
CA ASP A 349 -14.34 11.61 18.85
C ASP A 349 -15.54 11.25 19.76
N PRO A 350 -16.55 12.13 19.86
CA PRO A 350 -17.68 11.93 20.77
C PRO A 350 -18.57 10.72 20.41
N LEU A 351 -18.37 10.14 19.22
CA LEU A 351 -19.08 8.94 18.77
C LEU A 351 -18.24 7.67 18.90
N HIS A 352 -17.03 7.78 19.46
CA HIS A 352 -16.08 6.68 19.63
C HIS A 352 -15.84 5.89 18.32
N VAL A 353 -15.65 6.64 17.24
CA VAL A 353 -15.43 6.07 15.90
C VAL A 353 -14.06 5.39 15.80
N GLU A 354 -13.06 5.98 16.42
CA GLU A 354 -11.67 5.49 16.41
C GLU A 354 -11.14 5.14 17.80
N SER A 355 -11.58 5.83 18.86
CA SER A 355 -11.03 5.66 20.20
C SER A 355 -12.10 5.73 21.30
N GLU A 356 -11.73 5.37 22.53
CA GLU A 356 -12.60 5.52 23.71
C GLU A 356 -12.51 6.92 24.34
N ASN A 357 -11.71 7.84 23.78
CA ASN A 357 -11.55 9.19 24.28
C ASN A 357 -12.50 10.14 23.52
N ASP A 358 -13.30 10.92 24.24
CA ASP A 358 -14.20 11.91 23.66
C ASP A 358 -13.43 13.00 22.90
N GLU A 359 -12.27 13.40 23.46
CA GLU A 359 -11.38 14.39 22.86
C GLU A 359 -9.92 14.19 23.30
N VAL A 360 -8.98 14.59 22.44
CA VAL A 360 -7.55 14.66 22.72
C VAL A 360 -7.00 15.97 22.17
N GLU A 361 -6.25 16.71 23.00
CA GLU A 361 -5.54 17.90 22.55
C GLU A 361 -4.57 17.54 21.42
N GLY A 362 -4.57 18.32 20.35
CA GLY A 362 -3.66 18.21 19.23
C GLY A 362 -2.25 18.76 19.56
N LEU A 363 -1.47 19.02 18.52
CA LEU A 363 -0.15 19.66 18.64
C LEU A 363 -0.27 21.19 18.70
N GLY A 364 -1.42 21.77 18.33
CA GLY A 364 -1.68 23.19 18.37
C GLY A 364 -0.82 24.02 17.40
N LEU A 365 -0.33 23.39 16.33
CA LEU A 365 0.51 24.05 15.32
C LEU A 365 -0.31 24.71 14.22
N LEU A 366 -1.59 24.34 14.09
CA LEU A 366 -2.55 24.92 13.15
C LEU A 366 -3.88 25.23 13.86
N PRO A 367 -4.59 26.33 13.49
CA PRO A 367 -5.74 26.85 14.23
C PRO A 367 -7.05 26.17 13.80
N TYR A 368 -7.22 24.91 14.10
CA TYR A 368 -8.45 24.16 13.83
C TYR A 368 -8.65 23.00 14.81
N GLU A 369 -9.87 22.53 14.85
CA GLU A 369 -10.26 21.29 15.52
C GLU A 369 -10.78 20.28 14.48
N THR A 370 -10.58 19.01 14.75
CA THR A 370 -11.11 17.92 13.93
C THR A 370 -12.14 17.13 14.73
N SER A 371 -13.33 16.94 14.16
CA SER A 371 -14.39 16.07 14.71
C SER A 371 -14.51 14.80 13.90
N MET A 372 -14.44 13.65 14.56
CA MET A 372 -14.62 12.34 13.92
C MET A 372 -16.11 12.08 13.69
N HIS A 373 -16.46 11.61 12.50
CA HIS A 373 -17.82 11.28 12.10
C HIS A 373 -17.91 9.83 11.62
N GLY A 374 -19.10 9.22 11.75
CA GLY A 374 -19.33 7.84 11.34
C GLY A 374 -19.27 7.59 9.82
N LYS A 375 -19.23 8.67 9.01
CA LYS A 375 -19.15 8.57 7.55
C LYS A 375 -17.71 8.75 7.09
N LYS A 376 -17.22 7.77 6.33
CA LYS A 376 -15.88 7.81 5.72
C LYS A 376 -15.93 8.56 4.38
N ASN A 377 -15.04 9.51 4.19
CA ASN A 377 -14.81 10.19 2.93
C ASN A 377 -13.75 9.41 2.14
N THR A 378 -14.11 8.95 0.95
CA THR A 378 -13.21 8.18 0.07
C THR A 378 -13.42 8.68 -1.36
N TYR A 379 -12.46 9.47 -1.86
CA TYR A 379 -12.54 10.10 -3.17
C TYR A 379 -11.19 10.14 -3.86
N GLN A 380 -11.16 9.87 -5.17
CA GLN A 380 -10.09 10.39 -6.01
C GLN A 380 -10.29 11.89 -6.16
N VAL A 381 -9.23 12.68 -6.10
CA VAL A 381 -9.34 14.13 -6.20
C VAL A 381 -8.48 14.70 -7.32
N LEU A 382 -9.03 15.72 -7.99
CA LEU A 382 -8.25 16.70 -8.73
C LEU A 382 -8.25 17.99 -7.92
N PHE A 383 -7.08 18.60 -7.80
CA PHE A 383 -6.94 19.82 -7.03
C PHE A 383 -5.97 20.79 -7.68
N ASP A 384 -6.23 22.06 -7.43
CA ASP A 384 -5.41 23.19 -7.84
C ASP A 384 -4.73 23.78 -6.61
N CYS A 385 -3.58 24.38 -6.80
CA CYS A 385 -2.90 25.23 -5.83
C CYS A 385 -2.64 26.57 -6.50
N GLU A 386 -3.26 27.64 -6.02
CA GLU A 386 -3.02 28.97 -6.55
C GLU A 386 -1.74 29.57 -5.98
N GLU A 387 -1.51 29.36 -4.69
CA GLU A 387 -0.31 29.79 -3.99
C GLU A 387 0.00 28.85 -2.82
N LEU A 388 1.22 28.33 -2.78
CA LEU A 388 1.74 27.59 -1.62
C LEU A 388 2.93 28.36 -1.03
N PRO A 389 2.69 29.18 0.02
CA PRO A 389 3.71 30.04 0.57
C PRO A 389 4.67 29.34 1.55
N PHE A 390 4.67 28.02 1.57
CA PHE A 390 5.53 27.22 2.46
C PHE A 390 6.99 27.55 2.27
N LEU A 391 7.66 28.00 3.36
CA LEU A 391 9.04 28.49 3.37
C LEU A 391 9.29 29.58 2.30
N ASP A 392 8.34 30.50 2.16
CA ASP A 392 8.38 31.62 1.20
C ASP A 392 8.51 31.18 -0.28
N MET A 393 8.16 29.92 -0.59
CA MET A 393 8.13 29.48 -1.97
C MET A 393 6.94 30.07 -2.72
N LYS A 394 7.16 30.37 -4.01
CA LYS A 394 6.10 30.77 -4.94
C LYS A 394 5.79 29.59 -5.83
N PHE A 395 4.80 28.82 -5.45
CA PHE A 395 4.37 27.66 -6.20
C PHE A 395 2.89 27.77 -6.52
N SER A 396 2.54 27.50 -7.77
CA SER A 396 1.16 27.31 -8.22
C SER A 396 1.11 26.20 -9.25
N ALA A 397 0.05 25.41 -9.22
CA ALA A 397 -0.19 24.33 -10.18
C ALA A 397 -1.68 24.02 -10.28
N LYS A 398 -2.10 23.46 -11.41
CA LYS A 398 -3.49 23.05 -11.67
C LYS A 398 -3.57 21.58 -12.07
N GLY A 399 -4.70 20.96 -11.76
CA GLY A 399 -5.01 19.59 -12.17
C GLY A 399 -4.10 18.54 -11.52
N MET A 400 -3.56 18.81 -10.34
CA MET A 400 -2.84 17.83 -9.54
C MET A 400 -3.78 16.72 -9.10
N ARG A 401 -3.23 15.53 -8.88
CA ARG A 401 -3.99 14.33 -8.54
C ARG A 401 -3.62 13.84 -7.16
N GLY A 402 -4.63 13.36 -6.44
CA GLY A 402 -4.49 12.73 -5.14
C GLY A 402 -5.73 11.91 -4.80
N TYR A 403 -5.84 11.50 -3.55
CA TYR A 403 -7.05 10.86 -3.04
C TYR A 403 -7.27 11.23 -1.58
N GLU A 404 -8.51 11.24 -1.15
CA GLU A 404 -8.93 11.45 0.24
C GLU A 404 -9.47 10.14 0.82
N ILE A 405 -9.08 9.84 2.06
CA ILE A 405 -9.54 8.65 2.78
C ILE A 405 -9.53 8.92 4.29
N HIS A 406 -10.56 9.58 4.82
CA HIS A 406 -10.61 9.99 6.22
C HIS A 406 -12.04 9.97 6.80
N MET A 407 -12.15 9.99 8.12
CA MET A 407 -13.42 10.03 8.85
C MET A 407 -13.67 11.34 9.60
N GLY A 408 -12.66 12.18 9.74
CA GLY A 408 -12.74 13.46 10.41
C GLY A 408 -13.16 14.60 9.48
N GLU A 409 -13.78 15.62 10.05
CA GLU A 409 -14.03 16.92 9.43
C GLU A 409 -13.32 17.99 10.24
N THR A 410 -12.53 18.84 9.56
CA THR A 410 -11.72 19.89 10.17
C THR A 410 -12.43 21.23 10.07
N THR A 411 -12.55 21.91 11.20
CA THR A 411 -13.18 23.24 11.31
C THR A 411 -12.19 24.24 11.89
N LEU A 412 -12.00 25.37 11.20
CA LEU A 412 -11.13 26.44 11.67
C LEU A 412 -11.64 27.07 12.97
N THR A 413 -10.73 27.28 13.92
CA THR A 413 -10.97 28.06 15.15
C THR A 413 -10.60 29.54 14.97
N LYS A 414 -9.72 29.84 14.02
CA LYS A 414 -9.33 31.20 13.58
C LYS A 414 -9.12 31.19 12.07
N GLU A 415 -9.06 32.38 11.47
CA GLU A 415 -8.72 32.51 10.05
C GLU A 415 -7.36 31.90 9.76
N ALA A 416 -7.29 31.08 8.70
CA ALA A 416 -6.06 30.50 8.16
C ALA A 416 -6.14 30.44 6.64
N GLN A 417 -5.00 30.50 5.98
CA GLN A 417 -4.93 30.38 4.53
C GLN A 417 -5.12 28.94 4.13
N ALA A 418 -6.15 28.67 3.31
CA ALA A 418 -6.33 27.39 2.63
C ALA A 418 -5.35 27.27 1.46
N LEU A 419 -4.89 26.06 1.19
CA LEU A 419 -3.80 25.82 0.24
C LEU A 419 -4.26 25.22 -1.07
N PHE A 420 -5.21 24.28 -1.01
CA PHE A 420 -5.60 23.48 -2.14
C PHE A 420 -7.09 23.65 -2.42
N HIS A 421 -7.42 23.85 -3.70
CA HIS A 421 -8.77 23.92 -4.20
C HIS A 421 -9.11 22.59 -4.87
N ILE A 422 -9.94 21.80 -4.21
CA ILE A 422 -10.43 20.53 -4.74
C ILE A 422 -11.50 20.84 -5.79
N THR A 423 -11.19 20.57 -7.04
CA THR A 423 -12.06 20.85 -8.19
C THR A 423 -12.91 19.67 -8.61
N GLN A 424 -12.49 18.46 -8.21
CA GLN A 424 -13.22 17.22 -8.52
C GLN A 424 -13.02 16.19 -7.40
N ARG A 425 -14.12 15.54 -7.00
CA ARG A 425 -14.13 14.34 -6.16
C ARG A 425 -14.71 13.17 -6.96
N SER A 426 -13.89 12.14 -7.19
CA SER A 426 -14.22 11.03 -8.09
C SER A 426 -14.65 11.55 -9.48
N GLU A 427 -15.89 11.33 -9.92
CA GLU A 427 -16.40 11.80 -11.22
C GLU A 427 -17.21 13.10 -11.12
N SER A 428 -17.37 13.65 -9.92
CA SER A 428 -18.20 14.82 -9.67
C SER A 428 -17.38 16.09 -9.50
N PRO A 429 -17.68 17.19 -10.19
CA PRO A 429 -17.09 18.48 -9.93
C PRO A 429 -17.52 18.99 -8.55
N VAL A 430 -16.58 19.59 -7.83
CA VAL A 430 -16.81 20.20 -6.50
C VAL A 430 -16.05 21.52 -6.41
N ASP A 431 -16.38 22.32 -5.40
CA ASP A 431 -15.73 23.59 -5.08
C ASP A 431 -15.44 23.58 -3.56
N LEU A 432 -14.32 22.98 -3.18
CA LEU A 432 -13.95 22.78 -1.78
C LEU A 432 -12.51 23.19 -1.54
N MET A 433 -12.25 23.72 -0.35
CA MET A 433 -10.88 24.03 0.07
C MET A 433 -10.36 22.92 1.00
N ASP A 434 -9.08 22.59 0.83
CA ASP A 434 -8.37 21.64 1.69
C ASP A 434 -6.99 22.16 2.06
N GLY A 435 -6.53 21.72 3.23
CA GLY A 435 -5.22 22.05 3.76
C GLY A 435 -5.09 23.48 4.23
N PHE A 436 -4.40 23.64 5.36
CA PHE A 436 -4.11 24.96 5.93
C PHE A 436 -2.64 25.10 6.26
N ILE A 437 -2.16 26.34 6.25
CA ILE A 437 -0.79 26.70 6.63
C ILE A 437 -0.81 27.70 7.80
N ASN A 438 0.20 27.63 8.67
CA ASN A 438 0.34 28.58 9.77
C ASN A 438 0.90 29.93 9.30
N GLU A 439 0.79 30.96 10.16
CA GLU A 439 1.26 32.32 9.87
C GLU A 439 2.78 32.44 9.61
N LYS A 440 3.58 31.49 10.13
CA LYS A 440 5.04 31.43 9.90
C LYS A 440 5.41 30.73 8.60
N HIS A 441 4.45 30.19 7.87
CA HIS A 441 4.63 29.44 6.62
C HIS A 441 5.59 28.24 6.73
N ASN A 442 5.76 27.69 7.93
CA ASN A 442 6.62 26.51 8.15
C ASN A 442 5.87 25.24 8.55
N VAL A 443 4.55 25.33 8.79
CA VAL A 443 3.71 24.17 9.11
C VAL A 443 2.48 24.18 8.24
N PHE A 444 2.25 23.09 7.49
CA PHE A 444 1.00 22.89 6.78
C PHE A 444 0.53 21.43 6.84
N GLY A 445 -0.72 21.21 6.51
CA GLY A 445 -1.26 19.88 6.37
C GLY A 445 -2.41 19.83 5.37
N THR A 446 -2.76 18.63 4.92
CA THR A 446 -3.79 18.35 3.91
C THR A 446 -4.41 16.97 4.14
N TYR A 447 -5.64 16.79 3.71
CA TYR A 447 -6.26 15.46 3.60
C TYR A 447 -5.82 14.69 2.36
N CYS A 448 -5.25 15.39 1.36
CA CYS A 448 -4.83 14.76 0.10
C CYS A 448 -3.63 13.85 0.29
N HIS A 449 -3.84 12.54 0.11
CA HIS A 449 -2.79 11.55 -0.10
C HIS A 449 -2.25 11.63 -1.53
N GLY A 450 -1.01 11.19 -1.74
CA GLY A 450 -0.36 11.21 -3.05
C GLY A 450 0.03 12.61 -3.53
N ILE A 451 0.06 13.61 -2.63
CA ILE A 451 0.46 14.97 -2.98
C ILE A 451 1.88 15.00 -3.58
N PHE A 452 2.81 14.20 -3.05
CA PHE A 452 4.18 14.13 -3.51
C PHE A 452 4.39 13.22 -4.74
N ASP A 453 3.37 12.51 -5.20
CA ASP A 453 3.40 11.80 -6.49
C ASP A 453 3.40 12.80 -7.67
N ASN A 454 2.93 14.03 -7.42
CA ASN A 454 3.01 15.13 -8.39
C ASN A 454 4.42 15.74 -8.37
N ASP A 455 5.16 15.53 -9.46
CA ASP A 455 6.58 15.88 -9.58
C ASP A 455 6.86 17.36 -9.28
N GLU A 456 5.94 18.26 -9.70
CA GLU A 456 6.09 19.71 -9.59
C GLU A 456 6.06 20.18 -8.13
N ILE A 457 5.06 19.79 -7.34
CA ILE A 457 4.97 20.19 -5.94
C ILE A 457 6.04 19.49 -5.10
N ARG A 458 6.34 18.24 -5.38
CA ARG A 458 7.42 17.51 -4.69
C ARG A 458 8.75 18.25 -4.85
N ARG A 459 9.14 18.58 -6.08
CA ARG A 459 10.40 19.29 -6.33
C ARG A 459 10.38 20.71 -5.78
N ALA A 460 9.24 21.42 -5.83
CA ALA A 460 9.12 22.77 -5.25
C ALA A 460 9.34 22.74 -3.72
N VAL A 461 8.75 21.79 -3.00
CA VAL A 461 8.95 21.64 -1.54
C VAL A 461 10.42 21.32 -1.25
N ILE A 462 11.03 20.37 -1.96
CA ILE A 462 12.45 20.03 -1.77
C ILE A 462 13.34 21.23 -2.06
N ASN A 463 13.09 22.02 -3.11
CA ASN A 463 13.85 23.22 -3.41
C ASN A 463 13.66 24.31 -2.35
N ALA A 464 12.49 24.45 -1.73
CA ALA A 464 12.30 25.33 -0.58
C ALA A 464 13.18 24.93 0.62
N LEU A 465 13.28 23.62 0.90
CA LEU A 465 14.20 23.10 1.92
C LEU A 465 15.68 23.35 1.55
N ARG A 466 16.03 23.18 0.28
CA ARG A 466 17.39 23.47 -0.23
C ARG A 466 17.75 24.94 -0.02
N ARG A 467 16.88 25.85 -0.42
CA ARG A 467 17.09 27.31 -0.21
C ARG A 467 17.25 27.66 1.26
N LYS A 468 16.47 27.06 2.16
CA LYS A 468 16.60 27.24 3.61
C LYS A 468 17.99 26.83 4.12
N LYS A 469 18.63 25.83 3.47
CA LYS A 469 20.02 25.40 3.75
C LYS A 469 21.07 26.20 2.98
N GLY A 470 20.70 27.18 2.17
CA GLY A 470 21.63 27.92 1.32
C GLY A 470 22.11 27.17 0.09
N LEU A 471 21.39 26.10 -0.32
CA LEU A 471 21.67 25.30 -1.50
C LEU A 471 20.88 25.82 -2.71
N GLU A 472 21.42 25.61 -3.90
CA GLU A 472 20.76 25.97 -5.16
C GLU A 472 19.56 25.06 -5.45
N ASP A 473 18.57 25.58 -6.18
CA ASP A 473 17.45 24.82 -6.70
C ASP A 473 17.92 23.81 -7.74
N LEU A 474 17.29 22.62 -7.72
CA LEU A 474 17.48 21.61 -8.75
C LEU A 474 16.24 21.51 -9.64
N PRO A 475 16.43 21.24 -10.95
CA PRO A 475 15.30 20.95 -11.84
C PRO A 475 14.66 19.61 -11.50
N ILE A 476 13.47 19.35 -12.05
CA ILE A 476 12.84 18.02 -11.98
C ILE A 476 13.70 17.02 -12.77
N GLN A 477 14.49 16.25 -12.08
CA GLN A 477 15.34 15.18 -12.65
C GLN A 477 14.67 13.81 -12.56
N PHE A 478 13.80 13.63 -11.56
CA PHE A 478 13.09 12.40 -11.26
C PHE A 478 11.59 12.57 -11.52
N ARG A 479 11.02 11.66 -12.28
CA ARG A 479 9.58 11.60 -12.56
C ARG A 479 9.02 10.30 -12.05
N TYR A 480 8.26 10.37 -10.95
CA TYR A 480 7.84 9.20 -10.18
C TYR A 480 7.02 8.20 -11.01
N ARG A 481 6.05 8.66 -11.79
CA ARG A 481 5.26 7.76 -12.62
C ARG A 481 6.11 7.02 -13.67
N LYS A 482 7.07 7.70 -14.33
CA LYS A 482 7.97 7.05 -15.27
C LYS A 482 8.89 6.05 -14.61
N TYR A 483 9.33 6.37 -13.40
CA TYR A 483 10.15 5.46 -12.60
C TYR A 483 9.38 4.18 -12.26
N LYS A 484 8.14 4.27 -11.75
CA LYS A 484 7.29 3.09 -11.47
C LYS A 484 7.12 2.21 -12.71
N GLU A 485 6.82 2.81 -13.87
CA GLU A 485 6.71 2.07 -15.14
C GLU A 485 8.00 1.31 -15.46
N SER A 486 9.17 1.95 -15.30
CA SER A 486 10.47 1.29 -15.54
C SER A 486 10.75 0.16 -14.55
N GLU A 487 10.28 0.28 -13.31
CA GLU A 487 10.43 -0.76 -12.29
C GLU A 487 9.51 -1.97 -12.57
N PHE A 488 8.30 -1.74 -13.04
CA PHE A 488 7.43 -2.84 -13.51
C PHE A 488 8.08 -3.60 -14.68
N ASP A 489 8.66 -2.89 -15.65
CA ASP A 489 9.38 -3.50 -16.76
C ASP A 489 10.64 -4.25 -16.30
N ARG A 490 11.42 -3.68 -15.37
CA ARG A 490 12.59 -4.32 -14.77
C ARG A 490 12.22 -5.63 -14.07
N LEU A 491 11.15 -5.59 -13.28
CA LEU A 491 10.62 -6.77 -12.58
C LEU A 491 10.15 -7.84 -13.55
N ALA A 492 9.33 -7.49 -14.54
CA ALA A 492 8.83 -8.40 -15.56
C ALA A 492 9.98 -9.07 -16.34
N ASN A 493 10.96 -8.28 -16.77
CA ASN A 493 12.13 -8.78 -17.49
C ASN A 493 12.98 -9.74 -16.63
N THR A 494 13.10 -9.45 -15.32
CA THR A 494 13.84 -10.32 -14.41
C THR A 494 13.11 -11.65 -14.23
N VAL A 495 11.79 -11.63 -14.05
CA VAL A 495 11.00 -12.87 -13.93
C VAL A 495 11.07 -13.68 -15.24
N ARG A 496 10.88 -13.06 -16.41
CA ARG A 496 10.99 -13.76 -17.72
C ARG A 496 12.31 -14.52 -17.90
N LYS A 497 13.42 -13.93 -17.48
CA LYS A 497 14.77 -14.54 -17.61
C LYS A 497 14.98 -15.72 -16.68
N ASN A 498 14.24 -15.82 -15.59
CA ASN A 498 14.48 -16.78 -14.52
C ASN A 498 13.28 -17.71 -14.28
N PHE A 499 12.37 -17.80 -15.28
CA PHE A 499 11.16 -18.59 -15.21
C PHE A 499 10.91 -19.33 -16.54
N ASP A 500 10.43 -20.56 -16.48
CA ASP A 500 10.04 -21.34 -17.66
C ASP A 500 8.70 -20.82 -18.22
N MET A 501 8.79 -19.80 -19.07
CA MET A 501 7.64 -19.15 -19.67
C MET A 501 6.90 -20.10 -20.65
N ASP A 502 7.58 -21.01 -21.32
CA ASP A 502 6.95 -21.97 -22.21
C ASP A 502 6.06 -22.96 -21.45
N ALA A 503 6.54 -23.45 -20.31
CA ALA A 503 5.75 -24.30 -19.44
C ALA A 503 4.57 -23.53 -18.84
N PHE A 504 4.78 -22.27 -18.46
CA PHE A 504 3.72 -21.39 -17.94
C PHE A 504 2.58 -21.22 -18.95
N TYR A 505 2.90 -20.85 -20.19
CA TYR A 505 1.86 -20.66 -21.22
C TYR A 505 1.15 -21.96 -21.57
N LYS A 506 1.84 -23.09 -21.61
CA LYS A 506 1.18 -24.40 -21.77
C LYS A 506 0.18 -24.71 -20.66
N ILE A 507 0.50 -24.33 -19.41
CA ILE A 507 -0.43 -24.51 -18.29
C ILE A 507 -1.61 -23.55 -18.46
N LEU A 508 -1.36 -22.27 -18.76
CA LEU A 508 -2.38 -21.25 -18.92
C LEU A 508 -3.34 -21.51 -20.11
N GLU A 509 -2.88 -22.20 -21.16
CA GLU A 509 -3.68 -22.51 -22.35
C GLU A 509 -4.51 -23.76 -22.22
N ASN A 510 -4.12 -24.70 -21.35
CA ASN A 510 -4.81 -25.98 -21.16
C ASN A 510 -5.95 -25.91 -20.14
N GLU A 511 -6.22 -24.74 -19.62
CA GLU A 511 -7.34 -24.43 -18.72
C GLU A 511 -8.34 -23.48 -19.40
#